data_cef5a7b55a6a3252f1a1ca1ede8542b3
#
_entry.id   cef5a7b55a6a3252f1a1ca1ede8542b3
#
_cell.length_a   1.000
_cell.length_b   1.000
_cell.length_c   1.000
_cell.angle_alpha   90.00
_cell.angle_beta   90.00
_cell.angle_gamma   90.00
#
_symmetry.space_group_name_H-M   'P 1'
#
loop_
_entity.id
_entity.type
_entity.pdbx_description
1 polymer ?
#
loop_
_entity_poly.entity_id
_entity_poly.type
_entity_poly.pdbx_seq_one_letter_code
_entity_poly.pdbx_strand_id
1 'polypeptide(L)'
;MRKGVEYLVEPSPPPKWSDGISHFRILNIDEVVEGYKSGWEIEAPVIEMAHYLPWLMERFLMLGGDVQEGFISSLSEVEGELVVNCTGLGARELCDDEEVVPVRGQIIYIEQDPGFGRFDQRPENLIYTIPRRDVTVLGGTAQRGDWHGGVRESDTVEILKKCSVLWPELDRSKIVGKAVGLRPSRSEVRLEVDRSSGKTVIHNYGHGGAGVTLSWGCADEVVALVSRMNQQ
;
A
#
# COMPACT_ATOMS: atom_id res chain seq x y z
N MET A 1 -11.58 -5.44 -11.61
CA MET A 1 -12.49 -4.77 -10.67
C MET A 1 -13.00 -5.79 -9.65
N ARG A 2 -13.09 -5.41 -8.40
CA ARG A 2 -13.66 -6.22 -7.32
C ARG A 2 -14.57 -5.33 -6.47
N LYS A 3 -15.68 -5.90 -6.03
CA LYS A 3 -16.58 -5.29 -5.06
C LYS A 3 -15.93 -5.31 -3.68
N GLY A 4 -16.06 -4.21 -2.96
CA GLY A 4 -15.62 -4.08 -1.57
C GLY A 4 -16.66 -3.32 -0.74
N VAL A 5 -16.73 -3.64 0.54
CA VAL A 5 -17.60 -2.97 1.50
C VAL A 5 -16.76 -2.48 2.67
N GLU A 6 -16.81 -1.19 2.93
CA GLU A 6 -16.24 -0.58 4.13
C GLU A 6 -17.34 -0.36 5.15
N TYR A 7 -17.15 -0.89 6.35
CA TYR A 7 -18.08 -0.77 7.48
C TYR A 7 -17.63 0.33 8.43
N LEU A 8 -18.58 1.14 8.89
CA LEU A 8 -18.34 2.31 9.73
C LEU A 8 -19.08 2.17 11.06
N VAL A 9 -18.38 2.38 12.18
CA VAL A 9 -19.01 2.39 13.51
C VAL A 9 -19.87 3.61 13.75
N GLU A 10 -19.58 4.71 13.07
CA GLU A 10 -20.41 5.93 13.04
C GLU A 10 -20.66 6.34 11.60
N PRO A 11 -21.86 6.81 11.25
CA PRO A 11 -22.14 7.36 9.94
C PRO A 11 -21.19 8.51 9.60
N SER A 12 -20.69 8.53 8.38
CA SER A 12 -19.82 9.57 7.85
C SER A 12 -20.32 10.01 6.47
N PRO A 13 -20.12 11.27 6.07
CA PRO A 13 -20.36 11.66 4.68
C PRO A 13 -19.43 10.91 3.72
N PRO A 14 -19.86 10.70 2.46
CA PRO A 14 -18.99 10.10 1.45
C PRO A 14 -17.63 10.81 1.38
N PRO A 15 -16.53 10.06 1.30
CA PRO A 15 -15.21 10.67 1.16
C PRO A 15 -15.05 11.32 -0.21
N LYS A 16 -14.25 12.40 -0.32
CA LYS A 16 -14.05 13.15 -1.57
C LYS A 16 -13.60 12.29 -2.76
N TRP A 17 -12.86 11.21 -2.49
CA TRP A 17 -12.42 10.30 -3.54
C TRP A 17 -13.57 9.48 -4.16
N SER A 18 -14.74 9.40 -3.52
CA SER A 18 -15.90 8.66 -4.04
C SER A 18 -16.40 9.22 -5.38
N ASP A 19 -16.20 10.51 -5.64
CA ASP A 19 -16.57 11.13 -6.91
C ASP A 19 -15.79 10.59 -8.12
N GLY A 20 -14.61 10.00 -7.86
CA GLY A 20 -13.76 9.38 -8.88
C GLY A 20 -14.02 7.89 -9.11
N ILE A 21 -14.96 7.28 -8.40
CA ILE A 21 -15.27 5.84 -8.48
C ILE A 21 -16.58 5.63 -9.25
N SER A 22 -16.55 4.75 -10.24
CA SER A 22 -17.70 4.44 -11.10
C SER A 22 -18.87 3.79 -10.37
N HIS A 23 -18.60 3.08 -9.27
CA HIS A 23 -19.60 2.45 -8.43
C HIS A 23 -19.32 2.76 -6.96
N PHE A 24 -20.15 3.62 -6.39
CA PHE A 24 -20.17 3.97 -4.97
C PHE A 24 -21.62 4.07 -4.50
N ARG A 25 -21.96 3.40 -3.42
CA ARG A 25 -23.26 3.58 -2.75
C ARG A 25 -23.14 3.43 -1.24
N ILE A 26 -24.00 4.11 -0.51
CA ILE A 26 -24.16 3.92 0.93
C ILE A 26 -24.97 2.64 1.15
N LEU A 27 -24.60 1.83 2.15
CA LEU A 27 -25.34 0.63 2.52
C LEU A 27 -26.69 0.97 3.15
N ASN A 28 -27.69 0.11 2.89
CA ASN A 28 -28.89 0.09 3.71
C ASN A 28 -28.58 -0.51 5.09
N ILE A 29 -29.38 -0.21 6.10
CA ILE A 29 -29.12 -0.63 7.47
C ILE A 29 -29.12 -2.16 7.66
N ASP A 30 -29.91 -2.88 6.87
CA ASP A 30 -29.99 -4.34 6.85
C ASP A 30 -28.76 -5.03 6.19
N GLU A 31 -27.92 -4.26 5.50
CA GLU A 31 -26.68 -4.73 4.91
C GLU A 31 -25.47 -4.53 5.84
N VAL A 32 -25.66 -3.84 6.96
CA VAL A 32 -24.60 -3.48 7.91
C VAL A 32 -24.38 -4.59 8.92
N VAL A 33 -23.13 -5.01 9.09
CA VAL A 33 -22.74 -6.06 10.06
C VAL A 33 -22.95 -5.57 11.50
N GLU A 34 -23.32 -6.48 12.39
CA GLU A 34 -23.49 -6.18 13.83
C GLU A 34 -22.24 -5.49 14.41
N GLY A 35 -22.46 -4.46 15.21
CA GLY A 35 -21.40 -3.62 15.78
C GLY A 35 -21.01 -2.40 14.93
N TYR A 36 -21.57 -2.28 13.72
CA TYR A 36 -21.39 -1.13 12.82
C TYR A 36 -22.73 -0.41 12.61
N LYS A 37 -22.70 0.85 12.19
CA LYS A 37 -23.92 1.68 12.02
C LYS A 37 -24.14 2.13 10.59
N SER A 38 -23.14 2.05 9.75
CA SER A 38 -23.16 2.47 8.36
C SER A 38 -22.07 1.76 7.56
N GLY A 39 -21.99 2.07 6.29
CA GLY A 39 -20.93 1.62 5.39
C GLY A 39 -21.19 2.07 3.98
N TRP A 40 -20.25 1.78 3.12
CA TRP A 40 -20.40 1.97 1.68
C TRP A 40 -19.84 0.81 0.89
N GLU A 41 -20.46 0.58 -0.23
CA GLU A 41 -20.03 -0.37 -1.23
C GLU A 41 -19.31 0.36 -2.35
N ILE A 42 -18.18 -0.19 -2.77
CA ILE A 42 -17.38 0.33 -3.87
C ILE A 42 -17.03 -0.81 -4.84
N GLU A 43 -16.73 -0.45 -6.07
CA GLU A 43 -16.05 -1.33 -6.99
C GLU A 43 -14.71 -0.71 -7.40
N ALA A 44 -13.61 -1.41 -7.06
CA ALA A 44 -12.27 -0.90 -7.26
C ALA A 44 -11.33 -1.98 -7.87
N PRO A 45 -10.26 -1.56 -8.56
CA PRO A 45 -9.26 -2.51 -9.02
C PRO A 45 -8.51 -3.13 -7.84
N VAL A 46 -8.34 -4.44 -7.88
CA VAL A 46 -7.40 -5.16 -7.00
C VAL A 46 -6.17 -5.50 -7.83
N ILE A 47 -5.01 -5.04 -7.39
CA ILE A 47 -3.74 -5.26 -8.07
C ILE A 47 -2.99 -6.39 -7.37
N GLU A 48 -2.71 -7.45 -8.13
CA GLU A 48 -1.91 -8.58 -7.67
C GLU A 48 -0.44 -8.32 -7.96
N MET A 49 0.30 -7.92 -6.93
CA MET A 49 1.70 -7.46 -7.06
C MET A 49 2.64 -8.53 -7.63
N ALA A 50 2.34 -9.82 -7.38
CA ALA A 50 3.09 -10.93 -7.94
C ALA A 50 3.04 -11.00 -9.49
N HIS A 51 2.00 -10.43 -10.10
CA HIS A 51 1.85 -10.33 -11.56
C HIS A 51 2.21 -8.92 -12.07
N TYR A 52 1.82 -7.90 -11.32
CA TYR A 52 1.97 -6.52 -11.75
C TYR A 52 3.43 -6.04 -11.79
N LEU A 53 4.23 -6.39 -10.77
CA LEU A 53 5.64 -5.99 -10.75
C LEU A 53 6.47 -6.63 -11.87
N PRO A 54 6.38 -7.95 -12.14
CA PRO A 54 7.05 -8.54 -13.31
C PRO A 54 6.60 -7.91 -14.62
N TRP A 55 5.31 -7.62 -14.78
CA TRP A 55 4.79 -6.95 -15.98
C TRP A 55 5.37 -5.54 -16.14
N LEU A 56 5.46 -4.74 -15.06
CA LEU A 56 6.08 -3.42 -15.10
C LEU A 56 7.56 -3.51 -15.48
N MET A 57 8.29 -4.47 -14.92
CA MET A 57 9.70 -4.71 -15.22
C MET A 57 9.89 -5.06 -16.69
N GLU A 58 9.09 -5.97 -17.22
CA GLU A 58 9.11 -6.34 -18.65
C GLU A 58 8.89 -5.11 -19.54
N ARG A 59 7.89 -4.28 -19.22
CA ARG A 59 7.61 -3.04 -19.97
C ARG A 59 8.77 -2.06 -19.91
N PHE A 60 9.39 -1.89 -18.76
CA PHE A 60 10.55 -1.03 -18.58
C PHE A 60 11.72 -1.48 -19.46
N LEU A 61 12.05 -2.78 -19.45
CA LEU A 61 13.12 -3.35 -20.27
C LEU A 61 12.81 -3.24 -21.77
N MET A 62 11.56 -3.50 -22.19
CA MET A 62 11.13 -3.34 -23.59
C MET A 62 11.24 -1.90 -24.09
N LEU A 63 11.16 -0.91 -23.21
CA LEU A 63 11.35 0.50 -23.54
C LEU A 63 12.84 0.91 -23.56
N GLY A 64 13.76 -0.01 -23.36
CA GLY A 64 15.20 0.23 -23.37
C GLY A 64 15.79 0.61 -22.02
N GLY A 65 15.02 0.41 -20.94
CA GLY A 65 15.54 0.55 -19.57
C GLY A 65 16.56 -0.53 -19.23
N ASP A 66 17.51 -0.22 -18.37
CA ASP A 66 18.50 -1.16 -17.82
C ASP A 66 18.29 -1.32 -16.30
N VAL A 67 18.60 -2.51 -15.78
CA VAL A 67 18.48 -2.84 -14.37
C VAL A 67 19.81 -3.36 -13.85
N GLN A 68 20.33 -2.70 -12.83
CA GLN A 68 21.56 -3.09 -12.16
C GLN A 68 21.27 -3.41 -10.68
N GLU A 69 21.73 -4.57 -10.24
CA GLU A 69 21.69 -4.92 -8.82
C GLU A 69 22.93 -4.35 -8.13
N GLY A 70 22.72 -3.67 -6.99
CA GLY A 70 23.81 -3.10 -6.23
C GLY A 70 23.35 -2.48 -4.92
N PHE A 71 24.31 -2.20 -4.07
CA PHE A 71 24.11 -1.43 -2.84
C PHE A 71 24.65 -0.02 -3.08
N ILE A 72 23.88 0.98 -2.69
CA ILE A 72 24.24 2.40 -2.79
C ILE A 72 24.36 2.96 -1.37
N SER A 73 25.54 3.47 -1.03
CA SER A 73 25.80 4.13 0.26
C SER A 73 25.62 5.64 0.19
N SER A 74 25.68 6.22 -1.01
CA SER A 74 25.48 7.64 -1.28
C SER A 74 24.85 7.89 -2.64
N LEU A 75 23.98 8.88 -2.73
CA LEU A 75 23.40 9.33 -4.01
C LEU A 75 24.47 9.84 -5.00
N SER A 76 25.65 10.24 -4.53
CA SER A 76 26.76 10.65 -5.37
C SER A 76 27.39 9.50 -6.17
N GLU A 77 27.23 8.23 -5.72
CA GLU A 77 27.73 7.04 -6.41
C GLU A 77 26.87 6.64 -7.61
N VAL A 78 25.62 7.11 -7.66
CA VAL A 78 24.70 6.80 -8.77
C VAL A 78 25.17 7.52 -10.03
N GLU A 79 25.30 6.80 -11.14
CA GLU A 79 25.64 7.40 -12.43
C GLU A 79 24.53 8.36 -12.92
N GLY A 80 24.93 9.37 -13.70
CA GLY A 80 24.00 10.38 -14.23
C GLY A 80 23.91 11.64 -13.36
N GLU A 81 23.44 12.72 -13.97
CA GLU A 81 23.25 14.02 -13.34
C GLU A 81 21.86 14.20 -12.71
N LEU A 82 20.89 13.42 -13.18
CA LEU A 82 19.52 13.39 -12.67
C LEU A 82 19.25 12.01 -12.06
N VAL A 83 18.85 11.99 -10.80
CA VAL A 83 18.53 10.79 -10.03
C VAL A 83 17.11 10.88 -9.51
N VAL A 84 16.33 9.81 -9.65
CA VAL A 84 15.02 9.67 -8.97
C VAL A 84 15.18 8.69 -7.82
N ASN A 85 15.06 9.18 -6.61
CA ASN A 85 15.23 8.39 -5.39
C ASN A 85 13.88 7.82 -4.93
N CYS A 86 13.68 6.52 -5.16
CA CYS A 86 12.51 5.74 -4.74
C CYS A 86 12.89 4.63 -3.73
N THR A 87 13.90 4.85 -2.90
CA THR A 87 14.51 3.81 -2.04
C THR A 87 13.68 3.39 -0.82
N GLY A 88 12.51 4.00 -0.62
CA GLY A 88 11.59 3.61 0.45
C GLY A 88 12.24 3.75 1.84
N LEU A 89 12.35 2.64 2.61
CA LEU A 89 13.00 2.65 3.92
C LEU A 89 14.50 2.98 3.84
N GLY A 90 15.17 2.62 2.75
CA GLY A 90 16.57 2.94 2.53
C GLY A 90 16.85 4.45 2.46
N ALA A 91 15.85 5.27 2.16
CA ALA A 91 15.98 6.72 2.17
C ALA A 91 16.33 7.28 3.55
N ARG A 92 15.99 6.56 4.64
CA ARG A 92 16.34 6.95 6.00
C ARG A 92 17.85 7.17 6.16
N GLU A 93 18.64 6.19 5.73
CA GLU A 93 20.11 6.25 5.82
C GLU A 93 20.70 7.02 4.65
N LEU A 94 20.20 6.79 3.44
CA LEU A 94 20.73 7.38 2.21
C LEU A 94 20.58 8.90 2.14
N CYS A 95 19.56 9.46 2.80
CA CYS A 95 19.24 10.90 2.80
C CYS A 95 19.29 11.53 4.20
N ASP A 96 19.77 10.80 5.21
CA ASP A 96 19.74 11.23 6.63
C ASP A 96 18.34 11.71 7.07
N ASP A 97 17.29 10.98 6.62
CA ASP A 97 15.89 11.34 6.84
C ASP A 97 15.26 10.50 7.97
N GLU A 98 15.42 10.98 9.21
CA GLU A 98 14.92 10.30 10.40
C GLU A 98 13.39 10.18 10.47
N GLU A 99 12.64 10.96 9.68
CA GLU A 99 11.18 10.84 9.61
C GLU A 99 10.73 9.55 8.93
N VAL A 100 11.59 8.94 8.09
CA VAL A 100 11.29 7.66 7.45
C VAL A 100 11.32 6.56 8.49
N VAL A 101 10.16 6.01 8.80
CA VAL A 101 10.01 4.90 9.74
C VAL A 101 9.16 3.78 9.15
N PRO A 102 9.40 2.51 9.49
CA PRO A 102 8.55 1.43 9.04
C PRO A 102 7.19 1.48 9.74
N VAL A 103 6.16 1.11 9.00
CA VAL A 103 4.89 0.65 9.58
C VAL A 103 4.76 -0.82 9.24
N ARG A 104 5.07 -1.66 10.23
CA ARG A 104 5.03 -3.11 10.05
C ARG A 104 3.60 -3.58 9.87
N GLY A 105 3.38 -4.41 8.86
CA GLY A 105 2.10 -5.02 8.55
C GLY A 105 2.23 -6.52 8.34
N GLN A 106 1.49 -7.31 9.12
CA GLN A 106 1.35 -8.74 8.91
C GLN A 106 0.03 -9.04 8.22
N ILE A 107 0.05 -10.02 7.33
CA ILE A 107 -1.11 -10.53 6.61
C ILE A 107 -1.13 -12.05 6.64
N ILE A 108 -2.32 -12.62 6.34
CA ILE A 108 -2.56 -14.05 6.22
C ILE A 108 -3.14 -14.32 4.83
N TYR A 109 -2.72 -15.38 4.20
CA TYR A 109 -3.30 -15.89 2.96
C TYR A 109 -4.19 -17.09 3.25
N ILE A 110 -5.40 -17.10 2.67
CA ILE A 110 -6.38 -18.16 2.87
C ILE A 110 -7.01 -18.58 1.54
N GLU A 111 -7.16 -19.89 1.30
CA GLU A 111 -7.84 -20.47 0.14
C GLU A 111 -9.36 -20.55 0.39
N GLN A 112 -9.98 -19.39 0.53
CA GLN A 112 -11.42 -19.25 0.67
C GLN A 112 -11.83 -17.90 0.07
N ASP A 113 -12.88 -17.91 -0.76
CA ASP A 113 -13.41 -16.68 -1.37
C ASP A 113 -14.56 -16.11 -0.50
N PRO A 114 -14.42 -14.86 0.00
CA PRO A 114 -15.50 -14.19 0.73
C PRO A 114 -16.58 -13.60 -0.18
N GLY A 115 -16.47 -13.74 -1.51
CA GLY A 115 -17.32 -13.14 -2.53
C GLY A 115 -17.00 -11.67 -2.82
N PHE A 116 -16.69 -10.88 -1.80
CA PHE A 116 -16.30 -9.48 -1.91
C PHE A 116 -15.35 -9.07 -0.79
N GLY A 117 -14.63 -7.96 -1.00
CA GLY A 117 -13.74 -7.40 0.03
C GLY A 117 -14.51 -6.77 1.19
N ARG A 118 -14.00 -6.90 2.40
CA ARG A 118 -14.57 -6.28 3.61
C ARG A 118 -13.50 -5.47 4.31
N PHE A 119 -13.87 -4.29 4.80
CA PHE A 119 -12.93 -3.35 5.36
C PHE A 119 -13.48 -2.67 6.63
N ASP A 120 -12.61 -2.49 7.60
CA ASP A 120 -12.68 -1.47 8.66
C ASP A 120 -11.31 -0.81 8.70
N GLN A 121 -11.21 0.43 8.24
CA GLN A 121 -9.92 1.12 8.06
C GLN A 121 -9.53 2.00 9.27
N ARG A 122 -10.20 1.84 10.40
CA ARG A 122 -9.80 2.56 11.62
C ARG A 122 -8.40 2.13 12.06
N PRO A 123 -7.50 3.07 12.39
CA PRO A 123 -6.11 2.74 12.76
C PRO A 123 -6.01 1.74 13.93
N GLU A 124 -6.90 1.87 14.91
CA GLU A 124 -6.94 1.00 16.10
C GLU A 124 -7.56 -0.38 15.83
N ASN A 125 -8.30 -0.51 14.73
CA ASN A 125 -9.01 -1.76 14.38
C ASN A 125 -8.91 -2.10 12.90
N LEU A 126 -7.74 -1.93 12.32
CA LEU A 126 -7.55 -2.23 10.90
C LEU A 126 -7.93 -3.67 10.58
N ILE A 127 -8.96 -3.82 9.74
CA ILE A 127 -9.43 -5.11 9.23
C ILE A 127 -9.59 -4.99 7.71
N TYR A 128 -9.13 -6.00 7.00
CA TYR A 128 -9.49 -6.17 5.60
C TYR A 128 -9.48 -7.64 5.19
N THR A 129 -10.42 -8.00 4.31
CA THR A 129 -10.42 -9.24 3.57
C THR A 129 -10.43 -8.89 2.09
N ILE A 130 -9.36 -9.19 1.37
CA ILE A 130 -9.21 -8.81 -0.04
C ILE A 130 -9.14 -10.07 -0.89
N PRO A 131 -10.23 -10.45 -1.59
CA PRO A 131 -10.21 -11.58 -2.50
C PRO A 131 -9.33 -11.27 -3.72
N ARG A 132 -8.37 -12.15 -3.96
CA ARG A 132 -7.53 -12.19 -5.16
C ARG A 132 -7.97 -13.35 -6.05
N ARG A 133 -7.18 -13.69 -7.08
CA ARG A 133 -7.50 -14.78 -8.00
C ARG A 133 -7.53 -16.14 -7.29
N ASP A 134 -6.47 -16.44 -6.56
CA ASP A 134 -6.26 -17.78 -5.99
C ASP A 134 -6.39 -17.82 -4.48
N VAL A 135 -6.24 -16.69 -3.81
CA VAL A 135 -6.28 -16.57 -2.35
C VAL A 135 -6.99 -15.29 -1.91
N THR A 136 -7.50 -15.29 -0.70
CA THR A 136 -7.92 -14.06 -0.01
C THR A 136 -6.82 -13.61 0.95
N VAL A 137 -6.52 -12.32 0.94
CA VAL A 137 -5.62 -11.68 1.92
C VAL A 137 -6.44 -11.21 3.10
N LEU A 138 -6.09 -11.68 4.27
CA LEU A 138 -6.63 -11.19 5.55
C LEU A 138 -5.61 -10.26 6.21
N GLY A 139 -6.07 -9.16 6.72
CA GLY A 139 -5.23 -8.21 7.44
C GLY A 139 -6.02 -7.27 8.35
N GLY A 140 -5.37 -6.45 9.12
CA GLY A 140 -3.91 -6.46 9.19
C GLY A 140 -3.42 -5.76 10.44
N THR A 141 -2.11 -5.63 10.48
CA THR A 141 -1.47 -4.81 11.52
C THR A 141 -0.88 -3.53 10.91
N ALA A 142 -0.69 -2.52 11.76
CA ALA A 142 -0.06 -1.25 11.39
C ALA A 142 0.78 -0.76 12.59
N GLN A 143 1.94 -1.40 12.79
CA GLN A 143 2.81 -1.16 13.96
C GLN A 143 3.91 -0.18 13.56
N ARG A 144 3.75 1.09 13.92
CA ARG A 144 4.69 2.17 13.59
C ARG A 144 6.01 2.02 14.36
N GLY A 145 7.13 2.16 13.67
CA GLY A 145 8.48 2.05 14.24
C GLY A 145 8.94 0.62 14.50
N ASP A 146 8.16 -0.38 14.13
CA ASP A 146 8.52 -1.78 14.32
C ASP A 146 9.27 -2.31 13.08
N TRP A 147 10.57 -2.59 13.26
CA TRP A 147 11.48 -3.09 12.23
C TRP A 147 11.50 -4.63 12.10
N HIS A 148 10.70 -5.35 12.90
CA HIS A 148 10.73 -6.80 12.88
C HIS A 148 10.13 -7.37 11.59
N GLY A 149 10.97 -7.99 10.74
CA GLY A 149 10.56 -8.57 9.46
C GLY A 149 9.92 -9.96 9.54
N GLY A 150 9.87 -10.59 10.72
CA GLY A 150 9.33 -11.93 10.90
C GLY A 150 7.84 -11.96 11.25
N VAL A 151 7.20 -13.11 11.01
CA VAL A 151 5.82 -13.40 11.44
C VAL A 151 5.75 -13.51 12.96
N ARG A 152 4.72 -12.90 13.57
CA ARG A 152 4.36 -13.09 14.99
C ARG A 152 3.05 -13.84 15.09
N GLU A 153 3.00 -14.87 15.92
CA GLU A 153 1.77 -15.64 16.12
C GLU A 153 0.68 -14.83 16.86
N SER A 154 1.07 -13.93 17.75
CA SER A 154 0.14 -12.97 18.38
C SER A 154 -0.63 -12.15 17.34
N ASP A 155 0.07 -11.64 16.32
CA ASP A 155 -0.58 -10.87 15.25
C ASP A 155 -1.48 -11.77 14.39
N THR A 156 -1.07 -13.03 14.15
CA THR A 156 -1.92 -14.01 13.45
C THR A 156 -3.25 -14.20 14.17
N VAL A 157 -3.20 -14.44 15.48
CA VAL A 157 -4.40 -14.63 16.31
C VAL A 157 -5.29 -13.39 16.28
N GLU A 158 -4.69 -12.21 16.40
CA GLU A 158 -5.43 -10.94 16.37
C GLU A 158 -6.11 -10.70 15.01
N ILE A 159 -5.38 -10.87 13.90
CA ILE A 159 -5.94 -10.71 12.54
C ILE A 159 -7.12 -11.66 12.34
N LEU A 160 -6.97 -12.95 12.69
CA LEU A 160 -8.05 -13.92 12.53
C LEU A 160 -9.26 -13.58 13.39
N LYS A 161 -9.06 -13.13 14.62
CA LYS A 161 -10.14 -12.67 15.52
C LYS A 161 -10.89 -11.51 14.89
N LYS A 162 -10.18 -10.47 14.42
CA LYS A 162 -10.78 -9.28 13.82
C LYS A 162 -11.50 -9.61 12.51
N CYS A 163 -10.87 -10.35 11.60
CA CYS A 163 -11.48 -10.71 10.33
C CYS A 163 -12.74 -11.55 10.49
N SER A 164 -12.81 -12.42 11.52
CA SER A 164 -14.01 -13.22 11.81
C SER A 164 -15.23 -12.37 12.21
N VAL A 165 -15.06 -11.12 12.63
CA VAL A 165 -16.16 -10.18 12.90
C VAL A 165 -16.86 -9.78 11.60
N LEU A 166 -16.09 -9.46 10.56
CA LEU A 166 -16.63 -9.04 9.26
C LEU A 166 -16.94 -10.24 8.34
N TRP A 167 -16.38 -11.40 8.65
CA TRP A 167 -16.54 -12.63 7.87
C TRP A 167 -16.68 -13.84 8.82
N PRO A 168 -17.88 -14.07 9.38
CA PRO A 168 -18.13 -15.17 10.34
C PRO A 168 -17.84 -16.57 9.78
N GLU A 169 -17.97 -16.77 8.45
CA GLU A 169 -17.74 -18.05 7.78
C GLU A 169 -16.25 -18.33 7.51
N LEU A 170 -15.34 -17.52 8.04
CA LEU A 170 -13.90 -17.70 7.88
C LEU A 170 -13.44 -19.04 8.44
N ASP A 171 -12.92 -19.90 7.57
CA ASP A 171 -12.40 -21.23 7.92
C ASP A 171 -10.87 -21.20 8.07
N ARG A 172 -10.41 -21.22 9.31
CA ARG A 172 -8.99 -21.16 9.65
C ARG A 172 -8.18 -22.36 9.15
N SER A 173 -8.82 -23.49 8.83
CA SER A 173 -8.13 -24.67 8.27
C SER A 173 -7.62 -24.43 6.85
N LYS A 174 -8.11 -23.41 6.16
CA LYS A 174 -7.72 -23.03 4.80
C LYS A 174 -6.58 -22.02 4.72
N ILE A 175 -5.90 -21.73 5.83
CA ILE A 175 -4.72 -20.85 5.83
C ILE A 175 -3.58 -21.54 5.09
N VAL A 176 -3.04 -20.86 4.09
CA VAL A 176 -1.94 -21.37 3.25
C VAL A 176 -0.63 -20.59 3.41
N GLY A 177 -0.66 -19.44 4.09
CA GLY A 177 0.56 -18.66 4.30
C GLY A 177 0.36 -17.41 5.13
N LYS A 178 1.49 -16.82 5.51
CA LYS A 178 1.56 -15.56 6.24
C LYS A 178 2.72 -14.73 5.67
N ALA A 179 2.62 -13.42 5.68
CA ALA A 179 3.69 -12.54 5.26
C ALA A 179 3.75 -11.28 6.12
N VAL A 180 4.93 -10.67 6.15
CA VAL A 180 5.18 -9.39 6.80
C VAL A 180 5.78 -8.43 5.78
N GLY A 181 5.34 -7.18 5.81
CA GLY A 181 5.91 -6.08 5.06
C GLY A 181 6.16 -4.88 5.95
N LEU A 182 7.22 -4.15 5.65
CA LEU A 182 7.56 -2.90 6.31
C LEU A 182 7.24 -1.76 5.35
N ARG A 183 6.14 -1.04 5.62
CA ARG A 183 5.69 0.08 4.78
C ARG A 183 6.56 1.30 5.09
N PRO A 184 7.20 1.93 4.09
CA PRO A 184 8.04 3.12 4.31
C PRO A 184 7.17 4.34 4.56
N SER A 185 6.99 4.70 5.82
CA SER A 185 6.13 5.81 6.22
C SER A 185 6.95 7.04 6.62
N ARG A 186 6.44 8.21 6.27
CA ARG A 186 6.91 9.52 6.67
C ARG A 186 5.71 10.35 7.13
N SER A 187 5.91 11.48 7.77
CA SER A 187 4.83 12.43 8.14
C SER A 187 4.10 12.94 6.90
N GLU A 188 4.87 13.29 5.86
CA GLU A 188 4.39 13.65 4.52
C GLU A 188 5.19 12.90 3.46
N VAL A 189 4.58 12.60 2.32
CA VAL A 189 5.31 12.05 1.17
C VAL A 189 6.36 13.06 0.72
N ARG A 190 7.60 12.62 0.59
CA ARG A 190 8.66 13.45 0.04
C ARG A 190 8.70 13.28 -1.48
N LEU A 191 8.08 14.23 -2.20
CA LEU A 191 8.12 14.32 -3.66
C LEU A 191 8.59 15.73 -4.03
N GLU A 192 9.90 15.91 -4.19
CA GLU A 192 10.52 17.21 -4.40
C GLU A 192 11.87 17.11 -5.11
N VAL A 193 12.34 18.24 -5.62
CA VAL A 193 13.68 18.36 -6.22
C VAL A 193 14.66 18.83 -5.17
N ASP A 194 15.78 18.10 -5.02
CA ASP A 194 16.93 18.45 -4.20
C ASP A 194 18.19 18.61 -5.06
N ARG A 195 18.99 19.64 -4.81
CA ARG A 195 20.27 19.90 -5.49
C ARG A 195 21.44 20.03 -4.48
N SER A 196 21.23 19.69 -3.24
CA SER A 196 22.22 19.84 -2.16
C SER A 196 23.44 18.91 -2.33
N SER A 197 23.27 17.76 -3.00
CA SER A 197 24.32 16.75 -3.20
C SER A 197 25.24 17.01 -4.41
N GLY A 198 25.10 18.14 -5.10
CA GLY A 198 25.82 18.43 -6.35
C GLY A 198 25.23 17.75 -7.59
N LYS A 199 24.20 16.93 -7.42
CA LYS A 199 23.36 16.35 -8.48
C LYS A 199 21.94 16.86 -8.35
N THR A 200 21.16 16.72 -9.42
CA THR A 200 19.70 16.92 -9.32
C THR A 200 19.04 15.62 -8.88
N VAL A 201 18.48 15.60 -7.69
CA VAL A 201 17.76 14.45 -7.15
C VAL A 201 16.28 14.78 -7.05
N ILE A 202 15.42 13.92 -7.57
CA ILE A 202 13.99 13.97 -7.31
C ILE A 202 13.68 12.87 -6.29
N HIS A 203 13.34 13.26 -5.09
CA HIS A 203 12.88 12.33 -4.07
C HIS A 203 11.44 11.91 -4.35
N ASN A 204 11.13 10.63 -4.17
CA ASN A 204 9.77 10.07 -4.29
C ASN A 204 9.63 8.87 -3.34
N TYR A 205 9.44 9.16 -2.05
CA TYR A 205 9.36 8.15 -1.00
C TYR A 205 8.51 8.58 0.20
N GLY A 206 8.29 7.66 1.13
CA GLY A 206 7.57 7.95 2.37
C GLY A 206 6.06 7.72 2.29
N HIS A 207 5.57 6.97 1.30
CA HIS A 207 4.14 6.77 1.00
C HIS A 207 3.40 5.87 2.00
N GLY A 208 4.11 5.20 2.92
CA GLY A 208 3.49 4.26 3.86
C GLY A 208 2.70 3.16 3.16
N GLY A 209 1.44 2.97 3.56
CA GLY A 209 0.55 1.99 2.96
C GLY A 209 -0.09 2.40 1.62
N ALA A 210 0.04 3.67 1.20
CA ALA A 210 -0.61 4.23 0.02
C ALA A 210 0.24 4.19 -1.27
N GLY A 211 1.48 3.65 -1.20
CA GLY A 211 2.44 3.73 -2.30
C GLY A 211 1.93 3.19 -3.63
N VAL A 212 1.22 2.06 -3.66
CA VAL A 212 0.64 1.50 -4.89
C VAL A 212 -0.47 2.38 -5.43
N THR A 213 -1.36 2.87 -4.57
CA THR A 213 -2.48 3.75 -4.96
C THR A 213 -1.99 5.05 -5.57
N LEU A 214 -0.90 5.62 -5.04
CA LEU A 214 -0.36 6.91 -5.48
C LEU A 214 0.66 6.77 -6.62
N SER A 215 1.11 5.56 -6.95
CA SER A 215 2.28 5.30 -7.79
C SER A 215 2.26 6.01 -9.15
N TRP A 216 1.13 5.98 -9.86
CA TRP A 216 1.00 6.62 -11.18
C TRP A 216 0.96 8.14 -11.07
N GLY A 217 0.21 8.71 -10.12
CA GLY A 217 0.19 10.15 -9.90
C GLY A 217 1.55 10.70 -9.50
N CYS A 218 2.29 9.99 -8.63
CA CYS A 218 3.66 10.34 -8.29
C CYS A 218 4.61 10.23 -9.49
N ALA A 219 4.44 9.21 -10.34
CA ALA A 219 5.23 9.07 -11.56
C ALA A 219 4.98 10.23 -12.54
N ASP A 220 3.72 10.63 -12.75
CA ASP A 220 3.36 11.78 -13.60
C ASP A 220 3.98 13.08 -13.06
N GLU A 221 3.96 13.30 -11.75
CA GLU A 221 4.59 14.47 -11.14
C GLU A 221 6.12 14.46 -11.32
N VAL A 222 6.78 13.31 -11.13
CA VAL A 222 8.21 13.16 -11.39
C VAL A 222 8.54 13.50 -12.85
N VAL A 223 7.77 12.97 -13.81
CA VAL A 223 7.95 13.26 -15.25
C VAL A 223 7.77 14.75 -15.54
N ALA A 224 6.77 15.39 -14.92
CA ALA A 224 6.54 16.82 -15.05
C ALA A 224 7.71 17.65 -14.49
N LEU A 225 8.29 17.24 -13.35
CA LEU A 225 9.48 17.87 -12.78
C LEU A 225 10.68 17.78 -13.75
N VAL A 226 10.96 16.60 -14.29
CA VAL A 226 12.04 16.38 -15.27
C VAL A 226 11.83 17.23 -16.53
N SER A 227 10.61 17.27 -17.05
CA SER A 227 10.29 18.03 -18.26
C SER A 227 10.49 19.53 -18.08
N ARG A 228 10.15 20.07 -16.91
CA ARG A 228 10.39 21.48 -16.58
C ARG A 228 11.87 21.84 -16.48
N MET A 229 12.72 20.92 -16.02
CA MET A 229 14.17 21.13 -15.94
C MET A 229 14.83 21.17 -17.32
N ASN A 230 14.36 20.35 -18.26
CA ASN A 230 14.90 20.30 -19.61
C ASN A 230 14.52 21.52 -20.47
N GLN A 231 13.64 22.40 -19.98
CA GLN A 231 13.21 23.62 -20.65
C GLN A 231 13.95 24.88 -20.16
N GLN A 232 14.77 24.76 -19.14
CA GLN A 232 15.61 25.81 -18.57
C GLN A 232 17.05 25.72 -19.08
#